data_d8a05ac5e7a1feea7f2a86ead3ccd181
#
_entry.id   d8a05ac5e7a1feea7f2a86ead3ccd181
#
_cell.length_a   1.000
_cell.length_b   1.000
_cell.length_c   1.000
_cell.angle_alpha   90.00
_cell.angle_beta   90.00
_cell.angle_gamma   90.00
#
_symmetry.space_group_name_H-M   'P 1'
#
loop_
_entity.id
_entity.type
_entity.pdbx_description
1 polymer ?
#
loop_
_entity_poly.entity_id
_entity_poly.type
_entity_poly.pdbx_seq_one_letter_code
_entity_poly.pdbx_strand_id
1 'polypeptide(L)'
;MLSQITIICRPTKDPELQTDKYGTLYTRVDAAVNKGYGEKEHTNYYTGWIKGDEAQKFLRAGVKKGSLIYLAGDLDAKAWLSKEGKPGISLNIDVKDWGYASPGKAKDEPAQSAGQQPAQPPVQTYAQPAYTSMGTPPEMQAQFEELGDDDELPF
;
A
#
# COMPACT_ATOMS: atom_id res chain seq x y z
N MET A 1 -1.34 -24.88 13.27
CA MET A 1 -0.88 -24.32 11.97
C MET A 1 -1.35 -22.87 11.96
N LEU A 2 -0.46 -21.90 11.91
CA LEU A 2 -0.80 -20.48 11.93
C LEU A 2 -0.97 -20.02 10.47
N SER A 3 -2.14 -19.47 10.15
CA SER A 3 -2.42 -18.90 8.83
C SER A 3 -2.12 -17.40 8.86
N GLN A 4 -0.86 -17.02 8.70
CA GLN A 4 -0.48 -15.62 8.66
C GLN A 4 -0.90 -14.98 7.35
N ILE A 5 -1.46 -13.78 7.44
CA ILE A 5 -1.86 -12.97 6.31
C ILE A 5 -1.41 -11.53 6.51
N THR A 6 -1.05 -10.88 5.42
CA THR A 6 -0.88 -9.43 5.37
C THR A 6 -1.77 -8.87 4.28
N ILE A 7 -2.59 -7.90 4.62
CA ILE A 7 -3.48 -7.22 3.69
C ILE A 7 -3.22 -5.73 3.68
N ILE A 8 -3.33 -5.11 2.50
CA ILE A 8 -3.43 -3.66 2.35
C ILE A 8 -4.90 -3.33 2.17
N CYS A 9 -5.44 -2.50 3.03
CA CYS A 9 -6.87 -2.28 3.13
C CYS A 9 -7.23 -0.83 3.50
N ARG A 10 -8.52 -0.55 3.43
CA ARG A 10 -9.10 0.71 3.92
C ARG A 10 -10.18 0.42 4.94
N PRO A 11 -10.12 1.01 6.15
CA PRO A 11 -11.22 0.96 7.10
C PRO A 11 -12.50 1.52 6.48
N THR A 12 -13.61 0.82 6.66
CA THR A 12 -14.93 1.24 6.17
C THR A 12 -15.64 2.17 7.14
N LYS A 13 -15.18 2.19 8.38
CA LYS A 13 -15.65 3.04 9.48
C LYS A 13 -14.47 3.60 10.26
N ASP A 14 -14.69 4.66 11.01
CA ASP A 14 -13.71 5.15 11.98
C ASP A 14 -13.54 4.11 13.08
N PRO A 15 -12.30 3.71 13.40
CA PRO A 15 -12.05 2.76 14.48
C PRO A 15 -12.35 3.38 15.84
N GLU A 16 -12.94 2.59 16.74
CA GLU A 16 -13.28 2.99 18.10
C GLU A 16 -12.60 2.09 19.11
N LEU A 17 -12.18 2.66 20.25
CA LEU A 17 -11.67 1.89 21.36
C LEU A 17 -12.83 1.28 22.14
N GLN A 18 -12.77 -0.01 22.36
CA GLN A 18 -13.75 -0.78 23.12
C GLN A 18 -13.05 -1.55 24.24
N THR A 19 -13.82 -1.94 25.22
CA THR A 19 -13.33 -2.76 26.33
C THR A 19 -14.16 -4.05 26.36
N ASP A 20 -13.50 -5.18 26.46
CA ASP A 20 -14.19 -6.45 26.62
C ASP A 20 -14.65 -6.66 28.08
N LYS A 21 -15.37 -7.74 28.32
CA LYS A 21 -15.87 -8.11 29.65
C LYS A 21 -14.78 -8.41 30.69
N TYR A 22 -13.55 -8.56 30.24
CA TYR A 22 -12.39 -8.81 31.09
C TYR A 22 -11.54 -7.55 31.32
N GLY A 23 -11.98 -6.40 30.80
CA GLY A 23 -11.25 -5.15 30.92
C GLY A 23 -10.14 -4.95 29.88
N THR A 24 -10.01 -5.85 28.91
CA THR A 24 -9.01 -5.74 27.85
C THR A 24 -9.48 -4.73 26.80
N LEU A 25 -8.62 -3.76 26.51
CA LEU A 25 -8.88 -2.79 25.45
C LEU A 25 -8.71 -3.46 24.08
N TYR A 26 -9.61 -3.16 23.16
CA TYR A 26 -9.48 -3.61 21.79
C TYR A 26 -10.11 -2.61 20.81
N THR A 27 -9.72 -2.72 19.56
CA THR A 27 -10.36 -1.99 18.47
C THR A 27 -10.73 -2.98 17.36
N ARG A 28 -11.95 -2.84 16.83
CA ARG A 28 -12.43 -3.58 15.68
C ARG A 28 -12.27 -2.72 14.44
N VAL A 29 -11.63 -3.26 13.41
CA VAL A 29 -11.42 -2.60 12.14
C VAL A 29 -12.15 -3.39 11.05
N ASP A 30 -13.26 -2.86 10.54
CA ASP A 30 -13.92 -3.40 9.36
C ASP A 30 -13.18 -2.89 8.12
N ALA A 31 -12.44 -3.76 7.45
CA ALA A 31 -11.50 -3.45 6.39
C ALA A 31 -11.99 -3.91 5.02
N ALA A 32 -11.90 -3.04 4.03
CA ALA A 32 -12.20 -3.32 2.64
C ALA A 32 -10.90 -3.46 1.82
N VAL A 33 -10.81 -4.51 1.02
CA VAL A 33 -9.71 -4.79 0.09
C VAL A 33 -10.28 -4.92 -1.30
N ASN A 34 -9.99 -3.97 -2.17
CA ASN A 34 -10.39 -4.05 -3.58
C ASN A 34 -9.43 -4.98 -4.33
N LYS A 35 -10.00 -5.89 -5.11
CA LYS A 35 -9.27 -6.83 -5.97
C LYS A 35 -9.86 -6.81 -7.37
N GLY A 36 -9.02 -7.14 -8.35
CA GLY A 36 -9.42 -7.17 -9.75
C GLY A 36 -9.24 -5.83 -10.46
N TYR A 37 -9.65 -5.79 -11.70
CA TYR A 37 -9.60 -4.62 -12.56
C TYR A 37 -10.78 -4.61 -13.53
N GLY A 38 -11.33 -3.43 -13.79
CA GLY A 38 -12.46 -3.25 -14.70
C GLY A 38 -13.70 -4.02 -14.23
N GLU A 39 -14.33 -4.78 -15.12
CA GLU A 39 -15.55 -5.54 -14.83
C GLU A 39 -15.37 -6.68 -13.81
N LYS A 40 -14.11 -7.07 -13.54
CA LYS A 40 -13.77 -8.12 -12.56
C LYS A 40 -13.40 -7.53 -11.19
N GLU A 41 -13.57 -6.22 -11.00
CA GLU A 41 -13.32 -5.59 -9.71
C GLU A 41 -14.34 -6.07 -8.68
N HIS A 42 -13.84 -6.49 -7.54
CA HIS A 42 -14.66 -6.88 -6.39
C HIS A 42 -13.97 -6.49 -5.08
N THR A 43 -14.76 -6.33 -4.03
CA THR A 43 -14.26 -5.97 -2.72
C THR A 43 -14.40 -7.13 -1.75
N ASN A 44 -13.29 -7.52 -1.12
CA ASN A 44 -13.28 -8.45 -0.01
C ASN A 44 -13.31 -7.68 1.32
N TYR A 45 -14.10 -8.17 2.26
CA TYR A 45 -14.22 -7.57 3.58
C TYR A 45 -13.56 -8.46 4.62
N TYR A 46 -12.77 -7.83 5.49
CA TYR A 46 -12.08 -8.46 6.61
C TYR A 46 -12.42 -7.72 7.89
N THR A 47 -12.41 -8.44 9.01
CA THR A 47 -12.53 -7.83 10.33
C THR A 47 -11.21 -8.01 11.07
N GLY A 48 -10.49 -6.92 11.31
CA GLY A 48 -9.27 -6.90 12.11
C GLY A 48 -9.59 -6.66 13.58
N TRP A 49 -8.94 -7.42 14.47
CA TRP A 49 -9.03 -7.26 15.90
C TRP A 49 -7.65 -6.87 16.44
N ILE A 50 -7.52 -5.63 16.93
CA ILE A 50 -6.31 -5.10 17.52
C ILE A 50 -6.55 -5.02 19.03
N LYS A 51 -5.67 -5.61 19.84
CA LYS A 51 -5.87 -5.77 21.29
C LYS A 51 -4.80 -5.05 22.09
N GLY A 52 -5.14 -4.71 23.35
CA GLY A 52 -4.20 -4.14 24.31
C GLY A 52 -3.67 -2.77 23.91
N ASP A 53 -2.41 -2.52 24.20
CA ASP A 53 -1.75 -1.23 23.94
C ASP A 53 -1.67 -0.87 22.47
N GLU A 54 -1.63 -1.87 21.59
CA GLU A 54 -1.63 -1.66 20.14
C GLU A 54 -2.95 -1.03 19.65
N ALA A 55 -4.08 -1.32 20.29
CA ALA A 55 -5.35 -0.67 19.98
C ALA A 55 -5.30 0.83 20.29
N GLN A 56 -4.66 1.22 21.38
CA GLN A 56 -4.48 2.64 21.73
C GLN A 56 -3.52 3.34 20.77
N LYS A 57 -2.41 2.69 20.41
CA LYS A 57 -1.44 3.22 19.43
C LYS A 57 -2.10 3.43 18.08
N PHE A 58 -2.91 2.47 17.65
CA PHE A 58 -3.66 2.53 16.39
C PHE A 58 -4.57 3.78 16.32
N LEU A 59 -5.30 4.05 17.39
CA LEU A 59 -6.17 5.23 17.46
C LEU A 59 -5.39 6.53 17.57
N ARG A 60 -4.30 6.56 18.36
CA ARG A 60 -3.42 7.74 18.47
C ARG A 60 -2.74 8.08 17.15
N ALA A 61 -2.48 7.10 16.32
CA ALA A 61 -1.94 7.31 14.98
C ALA A 61 -2.92 8.02 14.02
N GLY A 62 -4.18 8.21 14.46
CA GLY A 62 -5.18 8.94 13.70
C GLY A 62 -5.72 8.19 12.48
N VAL A 63 -5.72 6.87 12.51
CA VAL A 63 -6.34 6.05 11.47
C VAL A 63 -7.84 6.31 11.43
N LYS A 64 -8.36 6.63 10.25
CA LYS A 64 -9.76 6.94 10.00
C LYS A 64 -10.30 6.11 8.85
N LYS A 65 -11.62 6.16 8.67
CA LYS A 65 -12.28 5.62 7.48
C LYS A 65 -11.54 6.06 6.20
N GLY A 66 -11.24 5.11 5.34
CA GLY A 66 -10.57 5.35 4.05
C GLY A 66 -9.05 5.49 4.11
N SER A 67 -8.42 5.52 5.29
CA SER A 67 -6.95 5.49 5.40
C SER A 67 -6.39 4.25 4.71
N LEU A 68 -5.29 4.38 3.97
CA LEU A 68 -4.62 3.23 3.39
C LEU A 68 -3.64 2.65 4.40
N ILE A 69 -3.96 1.48 4.92
CA ILE A 69 -3.18 0.79 5.95
C ILE A 69 -2.87 -0.65 5.55
N TYR A 70 -1.84 -1.23 6.16
CA TYR A 70 -1.68 -2.68 6.17
C TYR A 70 -2.04 -3.24 7.53
N LEU A 71 -2.58 -4.45 7.51
CA LEU A 71 -2.83 -5.28 8.69
C LEU A 71 -2.16 -6.63 8.47
N ALA A 72 -1.37 -7.05 9.43
CA ALA A 72 -0.71 -8.36 9.44
C ALA A 72 -1.07 -9.12 10.71
N GLY A 73 -1.38 -10.39 10.58
CA GLY A 73 -1.77 -11.22 11.71
C GLY A 73 -2.25 -12.60 11.32
N ASP A 74 -2.95 -13.23 12.24
CA ASP A 74 -3.47 -14.58 12.05
C ASP A 74 -4.89 -14.53 11.49
N LEU A 75 -5.11 -15.21 10.36
CA LEU A 75 -6.41 -15.28 9.70
C LEU A 75 -7.23 -16.44 10.29
N ASP A 76 -8.43 -16.13 10.71
CA ASP A 76 -9.47 -17.07 11.11
C ASP A 76 -10.70 -16.92 10.18
N ALA A 77 -10.92 -17.91 9.34
CA ALA A 77 -12.06 -17.95 8.41
C ALA A 77 -13.17 -18.83 8.98
N LYS A 78 -14.33 -18.24 9.22
CA LYS A 78 -15.50 -18.95 9.76
C LYS A 78 -16.63 -18.96 8.73
N ALA A 79 -17.04 -20.15 8.32
CA ALA A 79 -18.27 -20.34 7.54
C ALA A 79 -19.48 -20.21 8.45
N TRP A 80 -20.54 -19.58 7.95
CA TRP A 80 -21.80 -19.42 8.64
C TRP A 80 -22.98 -19.51 7.65
N LEU A 81 -24.16 -19.81 8.17
CA LEU A 81 -25.40 -19.78 7.42
C LEU A 81 -26.27 -18.63 7.96
N SER A 82 -26.81 -17.84 7.04
CA SER A 82 -27.80 -16.83 7.43
C SER A 82 -29.11 -17.47 7.88
N LYS A 83 -29.96 -16.70 8.54
CA LYS A 83 -31.33 -17.17 8.90
C LYS A 83 -32.14 -17.59 7.67
N GLU A 84 -31.80 -17.10 6.50
CA GLU A 84 -32.40 -17.41 5.21
C GLU A 84 -31.74 -18.61 4.50
N GLY A 85 -30.77 -19.28 5.15
CA GLY A 85 -30.05 -20.44 4.59
C GLY A 85 -28.94 -20.08 3.58
N LYS A 86 -28.60 -18.80 3.44
CA LYS A 86 -27.50 -18.38 2.55
C LYS A 86 -26.15 -18.60 3.23
N PRO A 87 -25.21 -19.30 2.57
CA PRO A 87 -23.87 -19.47 3.12
C PRO A 87 -23.06 -18.18 3.04
N GLY A 88 -22.24 -17.93 4.05
CA GLY A 88 -21.30 -16.82 4.10
C GLY A 88 -20.01 -17.23 4.77
N ILE A 89 -18.99 -16.42 4.61
CA ILE A 89 -17.67 -16.59 5.25
C ILE A 89 -17.30 -15.27 5.93
N SER A 90 -16.96 -15.35 7.21
CA SER A 90 -16.37 -14.24 7.95
C SER A 90 -14.86 -14.42 7.98
N LEU A 91 -14.14 -13.41 7.52
CA LEU A 91 -12.68 -13.38 7.52
C LEU A 91 -12.21 -12.48 8.65
N ASN A 92 -11.73 -13.08 9.74
CA ASN A 92 -11.26 -12.38 10.92
C ASN A 92 -9.73 -12.42 10.96
N ILE A 93 -9.10 -11.32 11.34
CA ILE A 93 -7.65 -11.21 11.49
C ILE A 93 -7.35 -10.81 12.93
N ASP A 94 -6.64 -11.65 13.68
CA ASP A 94 -6.04 -11.27 14.96
C ASP A 94 -4.75 -10.51 14.65
N VAL A 95 -4.85 -9.19 14.65
CA VAL A 95 -3.78 -8.30 14.15
C VAL A 95 -2.63 -8.30 15.13
N LYS A 96 -1.43 -8.57 14.62
CA LYS A 96 -0.16 -8.56 15.37
C LYS A 96 0.69 -7.35 15.00
N ASP A 97 0.54 -6.87 13.75
CA ASP A 97 1.27 -5.72 13.25
C ASP A 97 0.40 -4.92 12.28
N TRP A 98 0.61 -3.63 12.24
CA TRP A 98 -0.15 -2.71 11.39
C TRP A 98 0.66 -1.44 11.11
N GLY A 99 0.31 -0.72 10.05
CA GLY A 99 0.88 0.58 9.74
C GLY A 99 0.23 1.23 8.53
N TYR A 100 0.67 2.43 8.20
CA TYR A 100 0.23 3.09 6.97
C TYR A 100 0.93 2.45 5.76
N ALA A 101 0.15 2.10 4.74
CA ALA A 101 0.66 1.54 3.49
C ALA A 101 1.03 2.62 2.47
N SER A 102 0.67 3.87 2.73
CA SER A 102 1.10 5.05 1.97
C SER A 102 1.78 6.02 2.93
N PRO A 103 2.82 6.76 2.51
CA PRO A 103 3.28 7.89 3.31
C PRO A 103 2.05 8.76 3.58
N GLY A 104 1.70 8.88 4.85
CA GLY A 104 0.52 9.63 5.28
C GLY A 104 0.55 10.98 4.58
N LYS A 105 -0.61 11.44 4.08
CA LYS A 105 -0.74 12.85 3.77
C LYS A 105 -0.22 13.59 4.99
N ALA A 106 0.84 14.36 4.82
CA ALA A 106 1.28 15.27 5.86
C ALA A 106 0.00 15.95 6.38
N LYS A 107 -0.24 15.87 7.69
CA LYS A 107 -1.27 16.70 8.30
C LYS A 107 -1.08 18.06 7.68
N ASP A 108 -2.15 18.63 7.12
CA ASP A 108 -2.21 20.05 6.83
C ASP A 108 -2.02 20.75 8.17
N GLU A 109 -0.78 20.95 8.57
CA GLU A 109 -0.47 21.98 9.53
C GLU A 109 -0.83 23.28 8.83
N PRO A 110 -1.61 24.15 9.48
CA PRO A 110 -1.88 25.45 8.91
C PRO A 110 -0.54 26.09 8.59
N ALA A 111 -0.34 26.44 7.34
CA ALA A 111 0.86 27.05 6.84
C ALA A 111 1.22 28.26 7.72
N GLN A 112 2.12 28.07 8.68
CA GLN A 112 2.86 29.18 9.22
C GLN A 112 3.84 29.60 8.14
N SER A 113 3.48 30.67 7.48
CA SER A 113 4.36 31.43 6.63
C SER A 113 5.57 31.87 7.47
N ALA A 114 6.66 31.20 7.32
CA ALA A 114 7.95 31.72 7.70
C ALA A 114 8.88 31.43 6.54
N GLY A 115 9.07 32.48 5.72
CA GLY A 115 10.16 32.52 4.79
C GLY A 115 11.47 32.35 5.51
N GLN A 116 12.16 31.30 5.18
CA GLN A 116 13.62 31.23 5.09
C GLN A 116 13.93 30.04 4.21
N GLN A 117 14.07 30.31 2.93
CA GLN A 117 14.83 29.47 2.02
C GLN A 117 16.24 29.35 2.58
N PRO A 118 16.75 28.16 2.88
CA PRO A 118 18.19 28.00 3.01
C PRO A 118 18.78 28.31 1.64
N ALA A 119 19.72 29.24 1.63
CA ALA A 119 20.49 29.59 0.44
C ALA A 119 21.07 28.30 -0.17
N GLN A 120 20.68 27.99 -1.39
CA GLN A 120 21.32 26.95 -2.18
C GLN A 120 22.79 27.37 -2.36
N PRO A 121 23.76 26.48 -2.10
CA PRO A 121 25.16 26.78 -2.47
C PRO A 121 25.20 26.99 -3.99
N PRO A 122 26.07 27.86 -4.47
CA PRO A 122 26.15 28.18 -5.90
C PRO A 122 26.47 26.90 -6.68
N VAL A 123 25.58 26.58 -7.61
CA VAL A 123 25.80 25.50 -8.56
C VAL A 123 27.04 25.90 -9.37
N GLN A 124 28.16 25.21 -9.14
CA GLN A 124 29.28 25.30 -10.02
C GLN A 124 28.87 24.71 -11.37
N THR A 125 28.70 25.62 -12.32
CA THR A 125 28.51 25.26 -13.71
C THR A 125 29.82 24.65 -14.19
N TYR A 126 29.94 23.34 -14.17
CA TYR A 126 30.98 22.67 -14.92
C TYR A 126 30.66 22.88 -16.40
N ALA A 127 31.49 23.68 -17.07
CA ALA A 127 31.46 23.80 -18.51
C ALA A 127 31.62 22.38 -19.10
N GLN A 128 30.60 21.89 -19.77
CA GLN A 128 30.71 20.67 -20.57
C GLN A 128 31.79 20.94 -21.66
N PRO A 129 32.79 20.07 -21.78
CA PRO A 129 33.66 20.15 -22.95
C PRO A 129 32.79 19.88 -24.19
N ALA A 130 32.87 20.78 -25.14
CA ALA A 130 32.24 20.60 -26.43
C ALA A 130 32.77 19.31 -27.06
N TYR A 131 31.96 18.27 -27.12
CA TYR A 131 32.24 17.14 -27.96
C TYR A 131 32.08 17.60 -29.40
N THR A 132 33.18 17.85 -30.04
CA THR A 132 33.22 17.97 -31.48
C THR A 132 32.68 16.67 -32.05
N SER A 133 31.60 16.73 -32.79
CA SER A 133 31.06 15.61 -33.52
C SER A 133 32.08 15.08 -34.52
N MET A 134 32.85 14.10 -34.09
CA MET A 134 33.57 13.26 -35.04
C MET A 134 32.53 12.40 -35.71
N GLY A 135 32.34 12.61 -37.00
CA GLY A 135 31.46 11.83 -37.83
C GLY A 135 31.82 10.34 -37.71
N THR A 136 30.80 9.52 -37.52
CA THR A 136 30.92 8.06 -37.53
C THR A 136 31.58 7.65 -38.84
N PRO A 137 32.64 6.86 -38.80
CA PRO A 137 33.25 6.33 -40.04
C PRO A 137 32.19 5.52 -40.82
N PRO A 138 32.16 5.66 -42.15
CA PRO A 138 31.13 4.98 -42.98
C PRO A 138 31.17 3.45 -42.95
N GLU A 139 32.19 2.87 -42.36
CA GLU A 139 32.31 1.39 -42.27
C GLU A 139 31.47 0.76 -41.15
N MET A 140 30.94 1.53 -40.19
CA MET A 140 30.08 0.97 -39.14
C MET A 140 28.61 0.93 -39.51
N GLN A 141 28.18 1.58 -40.60
CA GLN A 141 26.78 1.53 -41.05
C GLN A 141 26.47 0.30 -41.87
N ALA A 142 27.48 -0.34 -42.48
CA ALA A 142 27.27 -1.52 -43.30
C ALA A 142 27.06 -2.84 -42.50
N GLN A 143 27.42 -2.87 -41.20
CA GLN A 143 27.23 -4.05 -40.36
C GLN A 143 25.87 -4.14 -39.65
N PHE A 144 25.04 -3.09 -39.70
CA PHE A 144 23.74 -3.08 -39.03
C PHE A 144 22.56 -3.42 -39.96
N GLU A 145 22.77 -3.46 -41.26
CA GLU A 145 21.72 -3.80 -42.24
C GLU A 145 21.64 -5.29 -42.59
N GLU A 146 22.55 -6.13 -42.08
CA GLU A 146 22.59 -7.55 -42.41
C GLU A 146 22.02 -8.49 -41.34
N LEU A 147 21.34 -7.93 -40.30
CA LEU A 147 20.68 -8.67 -39.22
C LEU A 147 19.15 -8.48 -39.22
N GLY A 148 18.59 -8.19 -40.36
CA GLY A 148 17.15 -8.15 -40.55
C GLY A 148 16.69 -9.36 -41.37
N ASP A 149 15.73 -10.09 -40.83
CA ASP A 149 14.92 -11.13 -41.44
C ASP A 149 15.47 -12.57 -41.37
N ASP A 150 15.54 -13.12 -40.18
CA ASP A 150 15.28 -14.55 -39.94
C ASP A 150 14.95 -14.76 -38.47
N ASP A 151 13.74 -14.36 -38.06
CA ASP A 151 13.17 -14.73 -36.77
C ASP A 151 11.90 -15.55 -36.98
N GLU A 152 12.05 -16.77 -37.40
CA GLU A 152 11.10 -17.80 -37.01
C GLU A 152 11.49 -18.33 -35.64
N LEU A 153 10.80 -17.83 -34.60
CA LEU A 153 10.85 -18.41 -33.27
C LEU A 153 10.05 -19.73 -33.27
N PRO A 154 10.65 -20.87 -32.96
CA PRO A 154 9.92 -22.12 -32.80
C PRO A 154 9.24 -22.11 -31.41
N PHE A 155 7.97 -21.99 -31.42
CA PHE A 155 7.10 -22.38 -30.30
C PHE A 155 6.19 -23.51 -30.73
#